data_86e87e1bbdb15add24c31084e0548a2d
#
_entry.id   86e87e1bbdb15add24c31084e0548a2d
#
_cell.length_a   1.000
_cell.length_b   1.000
_cell.length_c   1.000
_cell.angle_alpha   90.00
_cell.angle_beta   90.00
_cell.angle_gamma   90.00
#
_symmetry.space_group_name_H-M   'P 1'
#
loop_
_entity.id
_entity.type
_entity.pdbx_description
1 polymer ?
#
loop_
_entity_poly.entity_id
_entity_poly.type
_entity_poly.pdbx_seq_one_letter_code
_entity_poly.pdbx_strand_id
1 'polypeptide(L)'
;MITPPDRTPLPREFFDRPVLEVAPDLLGRTLVRTTPDGPIALRLTEVEAYDGPNDPGSHAYRGRTARNDVMFGPPGHVYVYFTYGMWFCMNLVCGPEGRASAVLLRAGEVLEGAELARKRRLSARNDKELAKGPARLATALGVDRALDGTDACDPGETPLKVLTGTPVASDQVFNGPRTGVAGEGGVHPWRYWVADDPTVSPYRAHVPRRRSS
;
A
#
# COMPACT_ATOMS: atom_id res chain seq x y z
N MET A 1 -10.78 -27.16 -9.34
CA MET A 1 -9.95 -27.08 -8.12
C MET A 1 -9.35 -25.67 -8.07
N ILE A 2 -9.61 -24.90 -7.02
CA ILE A 2 -8.97 -23.58 -6.82
C ILE A 2 -7.58 -23.88 -6.26
N THR A 3 -6.54 -23.53 -7.02
CA THR A 3 -5.15 -23.64 -6.53
C THR A 3 -4.97 -22.67 -5.36
N PRO A 4 -4.42 -23.10 -4.21
CA PRO A 4 -4.15 -22.19 -3.10
C PRO A 4 -3.16 -21.11 -3.56
N PRO A 5 -3.26 -19.88 -3.03
CA PRO A 5 -2.36 -18.78 -3.40
C PRO A 5 -0.91 -19.14 -3.07
N ASP A 6 0.00 -18.80 -3.98
CA ASP A 6 1.44 -19.01 -3.80
C ASP A 6 1.95 -18.17 -2.62
N ARG A 7 2.59 -18.83 -1.65
CA ARG A 7 3.13 -18.23 -0.43
C ARG A 7 4.64 -17.94 -0.50
N THR A 8 5.24 -18.01 -1.69
CA THR A 8 6.65 -17.63 -1.90
C THR A 8 6.81 -16.13 -1.68
N PRO A 9 7.73 -15.67 -0.82
CA PRO A 9 8.02 -14.25 -0.66
C PRO A 9 8.52 -13.63 -1.96
N LEU A 10 8.08 -12.41 -2.26
CA LEU A 10 8.59 -11.65 -3.40
C LEU A 10 10.04 -11.24 -3.13
N PRO A 11 10.93 -11.47 -4.11
CA PRO A 11 12.34 -11.08 -3.99
C PRO A 11 12.50 -9.55 -4.13
N ARG A 12 13.63 -9.01 -3.69
CA ARG A 12 13.94 -7.56 -3.76
C ARG A 12 13.89 -7.01 -5.18
N GLU A 13 14.34 -7.83 -6.17
CA GLU A 13 14.32 -7.49 -7.59
C GLU A 13 12.91 -7.20 -8.12
N PHE A 14 11.87 -7.73 -7.48
CA PHE A 14 10.48 -7.39 -7.79
C PHE A 14 10.21 -5.90 -7.55
N PHE A 15 10.77 -5.34 -6.49
CA PHE A 15 10.60 -3.94 -6.07
C PHE A 15 11.65 -3.02 -6.71
N ASP A 16 12.82 -3.53 -7.12
CA ASP A 16 13.89 -2.77 -7.79
C ASP A 16 13.59 -2.55 -9.28
N ARG A 17 12.41 -1.96 -9.53
CA ARG A 17 11.90 -1.62 -10.86
C ARG A 17 11.20 -0.26 -10.79
N PRO A 18 10.92 0.39 -11.95
CA PRO A 18 10.11 1.59 -12.01
C PRO A 18 8.77 1.40 -11.26
N VAL A 19 8.40 2.36 -10.43
CA VAL A 19 7.21 2.26 -9.56
C VAL A 19 5.91 2.06 -10.35
N LEU A 20 5.85 2.57 -11.59
CA LEU A 20 4.67 2.41 -12.47
C LEU A 20 4.53 0.99 -13.03
N GLU A 21 5.59 0.18 -12.98
CA GLU A 21 5.55 -1.25 -13.30
C GLU A 21 5.24 -2.08 -12.06
N VAL A 22 5.84 -1.71 -10.92
CA VAL A 22 5.62 -2.44 -9.65
C VAL A 22 4.18 -2.30 -9.16
N ALA A 23 3.58 -1.11 -9.28
CA ALA A 23 2.26 -0.84 -8.73
C ALA A 23 1.16 -1.78 -9.29
N PRO A 24 0.94 -1.91 -10.60
CA PRO A 24 -0.04 -2.85 -11.13
C PRO A 24 0.29 -4.30 -10.78
N ASP A 25 1.58 -4.68 -10.75
CA ASP A 25 2.04 -6.03 -10.45
C ASP A 25 1.85 -6.42 -8.96
N LEU A 26 1.63 -5.45 -8.06
CA LEU A 26 1.30 -5.70 -6.66
C LEU A 26 -0.16 -6.13 -6.46
N LEU A 27 -1.05 -5.89 -7.42
CA LEU A 27 -2.43 -6.35 -7.31
C LEU A 27 -2.50 -7.89 -7.31
N GLY A 28 -3.31 -8.43 -6.42
CA GLY A 28 -3.42 -9.88 -6.22
C GLY A 28 -2.32 -10.50 -5.35
N ARG A 29 -1.25 -9.77 -5.03
CA ARG A 29 -0.22 -10.24 -4.10
C ARG A 29 -0.77 -10.32 -2.68
N THR A 30 -0.21 -11.22 -1.88
CA THR A 30 -0.63 -11.41 -0.49
C THR A 30 0.33 -10.71 0.45
N LEU A 31 -0.19 -9.75 1.21
CA LEU A 31 0.53 -9.08 2.28
C LEU A 31 0.25 -9.77 3.60
N VAL A 32 1.30 -10.22 4.29
CA VAL A 32 1.20 -10.90 5.59
C VAL A 32 1.85 -10.04 6.67
N ARG A 33 1.07 -9.69 7.68
CA ARG A 33 1.54 -9.01 8.89
C ARG A 33 1.48 -9.97 10.06
N THR A 34 2.64 -10.28 10.66
CA THR A 34 2.73 -11.05 11.90
C THR A 34 2.76 -10.10 13.09
N THR A 35 1.87 -10.31 14.05
CA THR A 35 1.79 -9.52 15.28
C THR A 35 1.79 -10.45 16.50
N PRO A 36 2.06 -9.95 17.73
CA PRO A 36 1.93 -10.76 18.95
C PRO A 36 0.54 -11.39 19.13
N ASP A 37 -0.51 -10.75 18.59
CA ASP A 37 -1.89 -11.26 18.66
C ASP A 37 -2.20 -12.30 17.56
N GLY A 38 -1.27 -12.54 16.64
CA GLY A 38 -1.40 -13.46 15.51
C GLY A 38 -1.20 -12.80 14.14
N PRO A 39 -1.20 -13.60 13.06
CA PRO A 39 -1.04 -13.13 11.70
C PRO A 39 -2.34 -12.57 11.13
N ILE A 40 -2.19 -11.60 10.22
CA ILE A 40 -3.24 -11.16 9.30
C ILE A 40 -2.66 -11.22 7.89
N ALA A 41 -3.38 -11.87 6.97
CA ALA A 41 -3.05 -11.87 5.56
C ALA A 41 -4.16 -11.21 4.76
N LEU A 42 -3.78 -10.37 3.77
CA LEU A 42 -4.72 -9.78 2.84
C LEU A 42 -4.20 -9.83 1.40
N ARG A 43 -5.11 -9.98 0.44
CA ARG A 43 -4.85 -9.84 -0.99
C ARG A 43 -4.99 -8.38 -1.37
N LEU A 44 -3.96 -7.79 -1.98
CA LEU A 44 -3.99 -6.40 -2.43
C LEU A 44 -4.95 -6.22 -3.61
N THR A 45 -5.84 -5.23 -3.51
CA THR A 45 -6.87 -4.92 -4.52
C THR A 45 -6.81 -3.49 -5.03
N GLU A 46 -6.11 -2.59 -4.34
CA GLU A 46 -5.94 -1.20 -4.73
C GLU A 46 -4.62 -0.65 -4.22
N VAL A 47 -3.90 0.06 -5.11
CA VAL A 47 -2.63 0.73 -4.79
C VAL A 47 -2.51 2.07 -5.52
N GLU A 48 -1.56 2.92 -5.11
CA GLU A 48 -1.18 4.14 -5.82
C GLU A 48 0.34 4.24 -5.95
N ALA A 49 0.82 4.56 -7.17
CA ALA A 49 2.24 4.83 -7.42
C ALA A 49 2.58 6.29 -7.14
N TYR A 50 3.77 6.51 -6.57
CA TYR A 50 4.36 7.83 -6.30
C TYR A 50 5.81 7.83 -6.78
N ASP A 51 6.11 8.59 -7.85
CA ASP A 51 7.41 8.58 -8.54
C ASP A 51 8.37 9.68 -8.04
N GLY A 52 8.37 9.93 -6.74
CA GLY A 52 9.37 10.76 -6.08
C GLY A 52 9.56 12.16 -6.70
N PRO A 53 10.76 12.48 -7.20
CA PRO A 53 11.07 13.82 -7.73
C PRO A 53 10.31 14.15 -9.03
N ASN A 54 9.78 13.17 -9.74
CA ASN A 54 9.00 13.38 -10.96
C ASN A 54 7.50 13.56 -10.69
N ASP A 55 7.09 13.52 -9.41
CA ASP A 55 5.69 13.46 -9.01
C ASP A 55 5.34 14.56 -8.00
N PRO A 56 4.66 15.64 -8.41
CA PRO A 56 4.22 16.70 -7.50
C PRO A 56 3.31 16.21 -6.35
N GLY A 57 2.71 15.02 -6.48
CA GLY A 57 1.92 14.39 -5.42
C GLY A 57 2.73 13.61 -4.40
N SER A 58 4.02 13.39 -4.65
CA SER A 58 4.90 12.60 -3.77
C SER A 58 5.41 13.41 -2.58
N HIS A 59 5.54 12.75 -1.43
CA HIS A 59 6.23 13.31 -0.26
C HIS A 59 7.72 13.62 -0.53
N ALA A 60 8.32 12.97 -1.52
CA ALA A 60 9.71 13.15 -1.90
C ALA A 60 9.93 14.12 -3.07
N TYR A 61 8.86 14.74 -3.60
CA TYR A 61 8.96 15.71 -4.70
C TYR A 61 9.95 16.85 -4.43
N ARG A 62 9.97 17.34 -3.17
CA ARG A 62 10.86 18.44 -2.73
C ARG A 62 12.18 17.96 -2.14
N GLY A 63 12.52 16.68 -2.34
CA GLY A 63 13.75 16.08 -1.83
C GLY A 63 13.60 15.37 -0.48
N ARG A 64 14.75 14.97 0.05
CA ARG A 64 14.88 14.13 1.26
C ARG A 64 14.65 14.95 2.53
N THR A 65 13.93 14.37 3.47
CA THR A 65 13.67 14.92 4.81
C THR A 65 13.67 13.76 5.81
N ALA A 66 13.79 14.05 7.10
CA ALA A 66 13.71 13.03 8.15
C ALA A 66 12.38 12.23 8.12
N ARG A 67 11.32 12.81 7.57
CA ARG A 67 10.01 12.14 7.46
C ARG A 67 9.96 11.10 6.35
N ASN A 68 10.61 11.35 5.23
CA ASN A 68 10.54 10.51 4.02
C ASN A 68 11.85 9.77 3.75
N ASP A 69 12.74 9.73 4.71
CA ASP A 69 14.09 9.17 4.59
C ASP A 69 14.08 7.72 4.06
N VAL A 70 13.18 6.91 4.59
CA VAL A 70 12.99 5.51 4.19
C VAL A 70 12.68 5.36 2.68
N MET A 71 12.01 6.34 2.06
CA MET A 71 11.72 6.31 0.61
C MET A 71 13.00 6.35 -0.26
N PHE A 72 14.13 6.80 0.29
CA PHE A 72 15.43 6.84 -0.40
C PHE A 72 16.30 5.61 -0.09
N GLY A 73 15.80 4.70 0.74
CA GLY A 73 16.49 3.45 1.08
C GLY A 73 16.29 2.34 0.04
N PRO A 74 16.71 1.11 0.36
CA PRO A 74 16.60 -0.02 -0.54
C PRO A 74 15.16 -0.37 -0.90
N PRO A 75 14.91 -0.89 -2.13
CA PRO A 75 13.58 -1.35 -2.55
C PRO A 75 13.06 -2.49 -1.66
N GLY A 76 11.75 -2.57 -1.50
CA GLY A 76 11.08 -3.54 -0.63
C GLY A 76 11.00 -3.13 0.83
N HIS A 77 11.59 -1.99 1.23
CA HIS A 77 11.42 -1.45 2.58
C HIS A 77 10.05 -0.80 2.75
N VAL A 78 9.53 -0.87 3.96
CA VAL A 78 8.21 -0.31 4.33
C VAL A 78 8.38 1.14 4.76
N TYR A 79 7.72 2.06 4.05
CA TYR A 79 7.61 3.46 4.46
C TYR A 79 6.27 3.73 5.11
N VAL A 80 6.27 4.06 6.40
CA VAL A 80 5.08 4.37 7.19
C VAL A 80 5.03 5.84 7.55
N TYR A 81 3.91 6.49 7.25
CA TYR A 81 3.71 7.89 7.65
C TYR A 81 2.40 8.10 8.40
N PHE A 82 2.43 9.06 9.32
CA PHE A 82 1.27 9.48 10.09
C PHE A 82 0.53 10.60 9.37
N THR A 83 -0.78 10.49 9.27
CA THR A 83 -1.62 11.43 8.54
C THR A 83 -2.86 11.84 9.33
N TYR A 84 -3.35 13.06 9.10
CA TYR A 84 -4.51 13.66 9.75
C TYR A 84 -4.47 13.64 11.30
N GLY A 85 -3.28 13.51 11.91
CA GLY A 85 -3.12 13.48 13.35
C GLY A 85 -3.66 12.22 14.06
N MET A 86 -4.05 11.18 13.31
CA MET A 86 -4.67 9.99 13.92
C MET A 86 -4.47 8.66 13.17
N TRP A 87 -3.94 8.66 11.95
CA TRP A 87 -3.86 7.45 11.12
C TRP A 87 -2.49 7.22 10.54
N PHE A 88 -2.13 5.96 10.39
CA PHE A 88 -0.97 5.53 9.61
C PHE A 88 -1.38 5.15 8.19
N CYS A 89 -0.45 5.35 7.25
CA CYS A 89 -0.49 4.79 5.91
C CYS A 89 0.83 4.09 5.64
N MET A 90 0.80 3.07 4.79
CA MET A 90 1.94 2.20 4.53
C MET A 90 2.21 2.11 3.04
N ASN A 91 3.49 2.19 2.69
CA ASN A 91 4.00 2.10 1.32
C ASN A 91 5.12 1.07 1.25
N LEU A 92 5.38 0.56 0.04
CA LEU A 92 6.55 -0.23 -0.29
C LEU A 92 7.47 0.58 -1.19
N VAL A 93 8.73 0.74 -0.79
CA VAL A 93 9.75 1.47 -1.55
C VAL A 93 10.08 0.71 -2.82
N CYS A 94 10.24 1.43 -3.94
CA CYS A 94 10.52 0.87 -5.26
C CYS A 94 11.70 1.60 -5.93
N GLY A 95 12.30 0.91 -6.93
CA GLY A 95 13.44 1.42 -7.68
C GLY A 95 14.75 1.42 -6.89
N PRO A 96 15.85 1.83 -7.53
CA PRO A 96 17.17 1.74 -6.94
C PRO A 96 17.30 2.65 -5.70
N GLU A 97 18.10 2.23 -4.74
CA GLU A 97 18.47 3.00 -3.56
C GLU A 97 18.96 4.40 -3.95
N GLY A 98 18.56 5.41 -3.19
CA GLY A 98 18.84 6.82 -3.46
C GLY A 98 17.81 7.52 -4.34
N ARG A 99 16.95 6.78 -5.05
CA ARG A 99 15.81 7.32 -5.82
C ARG A 99 14.51 7.04 -5.08
N ALA A 100 13.89 8.09 -4.57
CA ALA A 100 12.66 7.96 -3.81
C ALA A 100 11.46 7.67 -4.73
N SER A 101 10.98 6.45 -4.71
CA SER A 101 9.66 6.09 -5.23
C SER A 101 9.01 5.03 -4.36
N ALA A 102 7.68 5.01 -4.30
CA ALA A 102 6.97 4.06 -3.45
C ALA A 102 5.55 3.79 -3.94
N VAL A 103 5.02 2.61 -3.61
CA VAL A 103 3.62 2.24 -3.82
C VAL A 103 2.86 2.32 -2.51
N LEU A 104 1.84 3.18 -2.44
CA LEU A 104 0.90 3.25 -1.33
C LEU A 104 -0.08 2.07 -1.41
N LEU A 105 -0.17 1.29 -0.34
CA LEU A 105 -1.13 0.20 -0.21
C LEU A 105 -2.47 0.78 0.26
N ARG A 106 -3.51 0.65 -0.58
CA ARG A 106 -4.78 1.34 -0.33
C ARG A 106 -5.89 0.44 0.16
N ALA A 107 -6.06 -0.71 -0.49
CA ALA A 107 -7.11 -1.64 -0.09
C ALA A 107 -6.72 -3.09 -0.33
N GLY A 108 -7.39 -4.00 0.38
CA GLY A 108 -7.24 -5.43 0.20
C GLY A 108 -8.38 -6.22 0.84
N GLU A 109 -8.52 -7.44 0.38
CA GLU A 109 -9.39 -8.46 0.95
C GLU A 109 -8.66 -9.21 2.06
N VAL A 110 -9.22 -9.26 3.25
CA VAL A 110 -8.65 -10.03 4.36
C VAL A 110 -8.89 -11.52 4.13
N LEU A 111 -7.81 -12.28 3.94
CA LEU A 111 -7.83 -13.72 3.69
C LEU A 111 -7.70 -14.54 4.99
N GLU A 112 -6.85 -14.07 5.92
CA GLU A 112 -6.57 -14.71 7.21
C GLU A 112 -6.60 -13.66 8.33
N GLY A 113 -6.99 -14.06 9.56
CA GLY A 113 -7.01 -13.16 10.72
C GLY A 113 -8.16 -12.14 10.73
N ALA A 114 -9.28 -12.44 10.07
CA ALA A 114 -10.44 -11.54 9.97
C ALA A 114 -10.99 -11.11 11.34
N GLU A 115 -11.01 -12.00 12.34
CA GLU A 115 -11.46 -11.66 13.71
C GLU A 115 -10.56 -10.62 14.35
N LEU A 116 -9.24 -10.76 14.20
CA LEU A 116 -8.27 -9.80 14.71
C LEU A 116 -8.41 -8.45 13.98
N ALA A 117 -8.60 -8.48 12.66
CA ALA A 117 -8.88 -7.27 11.88
C ALA A 117 -10.18 -6.58 12.33
N ARG A 118 -11.26 -7.33 12.62
CA ARG A 118 -12.53 -6.77 13.16
C ARG A 118 -12.34 -6.10 14.52
N LYS A 119 -11.56 -6.71 15.42
CA LYS A 119 -11.24 -6.10 16.73
C LYS A 119 -10.56 -4.74 16.58
N ARG A 120 -9.72 -4.55 15.55
CA ARG A 120 -9.04 -3.28 15.26
C ARG A 120 -9.90 -2.32 14.45
N ARG A 121 -10.90 -2.83 13.73
CA ARG A 121 -11.77 -2.10 12.80
C ARG A 121 -13.24 -2.13 13.23
N LEU A 122 -13.53 -1.68 14.45
CA LEU A 122 -14.88 -1.71 15.05
C LEU A 122 -15.95 -1.00 14.21
N SER A 123 -15.57 -0.03 13.37
CA SER A 123 -16.51 0.68 12.50
C SER A 123 -16.78 -0.03 11.15
N ALA A 124 -16.16 -1.18 10.88
CA ALA A 124 -16.45 -1.96 9.67
C ALA A 124 -17.79 -2.70 9.83
N ARG A 125 -18.66 -2.60 8.84
CA ARG A 125 -19.98 -3.25 8.88
C ARG A 125 -19.93 -4.71 8.41
N ASN A 126 -18.91 -5.03 7.60
CA ASN A 126 -18.67 -6.37 7.05
C ASN A 126 -17.19 -6.51 6.69
N ASP A 127 -16.76 -7.70 6.29
CA ASP A 127 -15.36 -8.01 6.02
C ASP A 127 -14.78 -7.23 4.83
N LYS A 128 -15.61 -6.90 3.83
CA LYS A 128 -15.20 -6.11 2.66
C LYS A 128 -14.77 -4.68 3.03
N GLU A 129 -15.18 -4.19 4.20
CA GLU A 129 -14.82 -2.84 4.69
C GLU A 129 -13.60 -2.84 5.62
N LEU A 130 -13.08 -4.00 6.04
CA LEU A 130 -11.99 -4.09 7.00
C LEU A 130 -10.75 -3.33 6.54
N ALA A 131 -10.33 -3.53 5.29
CA ALA A 131 -9.14 -2.91 4.71
C ALA A 131 -9.46 -2.04 3.47
N LYS A 132 -10.65 -1.44 3.39
CA LYS A 132 -11.13 -0.64 2.25
C LYS A 132 -10.70 0.82 2.38
N GLY A 133 -9.47 1.13 2.01
CA GLY A 133 -8.82 2.45 2.08
C GLY A 133 -7.53 2.43 2.90
N PRO A 134 -6.54 3.33 2.64
CA PRO A 134 -5.17 3.20 3.15
C PRO A 134 -5.08 3.23 4.68
N ALA A 135 -5.77 4.14 5.34
CA ALA A 135 -5.81 4.18 6.80
C ALA A 135 -6.53 2.95 7.39
N ARG A 136 -7.58 2.47 6.73
CA ARG A 136 -8.32 1.27 7.16
C ARG A 136 -7.47 0.02 7.02
N LEU A 137 -6.76 -0.13 5.92
CA LEU A 137 -5.79 -1.21 5.68
C LEU A 137 -4.71 -1.20 6.77
N ALA A 138 -4.10 -0.05 7.02
CA ALA A 138 -3.08 0.09 8.05
C ALA A 138 -3.62 -0.27 9.44
N THR A 139 -4.82 0.20 9.79
CA THR A 139 -5.47 -0.13 11.08
C THR A 139 -5.78 -1.63 11.19
N ALA A 140 -6.34 -2.25 10.14
CA ALA A 140 -6.64 -3.68 10.13
C ALA A 140 -5.40 -4.53 10.40
N LEU A 141 -4.27 -4.17 9.77
CA LEU A 141 -2.98 -4.83 9.94
C LEU A 141 -2.26 -4.47 11.26
N GLY A 142 -2.75 -3.50 12.02
CA GLY A 142 -2.05 -3.00 13.21
C GLY A 142 -0.70 -2.35 12.86
N VAL A 143 -0.70 -1.54 11.80
CA VAL A 143 0.47 -0.76 11.38
C VAL A 143 0.67 0.41 12.31
N ASP A 144 1.88 0.56 12.80
CA ASP A 144 2.34 1.68 13.60
C ASP A 144 3.72 2.17 13.13
N ARG A 145 4.30 3.13 13.85
CA ARG A 145 5.60 3.69 13.53
C ARG A 145 6.75 2.67 13.59
N ALA A 146 6.62 1.60 14.36
CA ALA A 146 7.67 0.59 14.50
C ALA A 146 7.91 -0.22 13.22
N LEU A 147 6.94 -0.21 12.28
CA LEU A 147 7.11 -0.82 10.97
C LEU A 147 7.88 0.05 9.96
N ASP A 148 8.09 1.35 10.23
CA ASP A 148 8.82 2.23 9.32
C ASP A 148 10.28 1.75 9.19
N GLY A 149 10.74 1.54 7.95
CA GLY A 149 12.06 0.99 7.65
C GLY A 149 12.18 -0.54 7.71
N THR A 150 11.09 -1.28 8.00
CA THR A 150 11.11 -2.75 7.96
C THR A 150 11.43 -3.24 6.55
N ASP A 151 12.33 -4.22 6.45
CA ASP A 151 12.63 -4.93 5.20
C ASP A 151 11.61 -6.06 4.95
N ALA A 152 10.71 -5.87 3.99
CA ALA A 152 9.71 -6.87 3.63
C ALA A 152 10.27 -8.00 2.75
N CYS A 153 11.52 -7.87 2.29
CA CYS A 153 12.25 -8.88 1.50
C CYS A 153 13.24 -9.68 2.33
N ASP A 154 13.34 -9.41 3.65
CA ASP A 154 14.23 -10.17 4.52
C ASP A 154 13.82 -11.65 4.52
N PRO A 155 14.74 -12.60 4.21
CA PRO A 155 14.44 -14.03 4.21
C PRO A 155 14.20 -14.58 5.63
N GLY A 156 14.67 -13.88 6.67
CA GLY A 156 14.45 -14.22 8.06
C GLY A 156 13.04 -13.92 8.58
N GLU A 157 12.92 -13.79 9.90
CA GLU A 157 11.67 -13.39 10.55
C GLU A 157 11.49 -11.86 10.45
N THR A 158 10.69 -11.42 9.49
CA THR A 158 10.25 -10.03 9.40
C THR A 158 8.77 -9.91 9.78
N PRO A 159 8.37 -8.83 10.47
CA PRO A 159 6.98 -8.65 10.85
C PRO A 159 6.03 -8.41 9.68
N LEU A 160 6.55 -8.13 8.49
CA LEU A 160 5.75 -7.92 7.27
C LEU A 160 6.42 -8.61 6.08
N LYS A 161 5.64 -9.38 5.32
CA LYS A 161 6.08 -10.03 4.06
C LYS A 161 5.08 -9.77 2.95
N VAL A 162 5.58 -9.67 1.72
CA VAL A 162 4.75 -9.68 0.51
C VAL A 162 5.00 -11.00 -0.20
N LEU A 163 3.95 -11.78 -0.40
CA LEU A 163 4.01 -13.09 -1.03
C LEU A 163 3.48 -13.01 -2.46
N THR A 164 3.89 -13.94 -3.32
CA THR A 164 3.46 -14.05 -4.72
C THR A 164 1.95 -14.01 -4.88
N GLY A 165 1.20 -14.70 -4.03
CA GLY A 165 -0.26 -14.69 -4.06
C GLY A 165 -0.82 -15.21 -5.38
N THR A 166 -1.84 -14.55 -5.89
CA THR A 166 -2.44 -14.82 -7.21
C THR A 166 -2.41 -13.53 -8.02
N PRO A 167 -1.46 -13.37 -8.95
CA PRO A 167 -1.39 -12.20 -9.82
C PRO A 167 -2.70 -11.95 -10.57
N VAL A 168 -3.08 -10.68 -10.70
CA VAL A 168 -4.28 -10.28 -11.44
C VAL A 168 -3.95 -10.24 -12.94
N ALA A 169 -4.84 -10.78 -13.77
CA ALA A 169 -4.71 -10.70 -15.22
C ALA A 169 -4.78 -9.23 -15.68
N SER A 170 -4.00 -8.85 -16.69
CA SER A 170 -3.85 -7.46 -17.13
C SER A 170 -5.17 -6.80 -17.57
N ASP A 171 -6.10 -7.57 -18.11
CA ASP A 171 -7.44 -7.12 -18.51
C ASP A 171 -8.38 -6.85 -17.32
N GLN A 172 -7.99 -7.31 -16.12
CA GLN A 172 -8.69 -7.05 -14.86
C GLN A 172 -8.05 -5.92 -14.03
N VAL A 173 -6.95 -5.34 -14.52
CA VAL A 173 -6.28 -4.21 -13.88
C VAL A 173 -6.77 -2.91 -14.50
N PHE A 174 -7.42 -2.08 -13.69
CA PHE A 174 -7.87 -0.74 -14.08
C PHE A 174 -6.98 0.33 -13.45
N ASN A 175 -6.91 1.49 -14.07
CA ASN A 175 -6.18 2.62 -13.55
C ASN A 175 -6.93 3.95 -13.73
N GLY A 176 -6.54 4.94 -12.96
CA GLY A 176 -7.14 6.27 -12.99
C GLY A 176 -6.47 7.23 -12.01
N PRO A 177 -7.05 8.40 -11.77
CA PRO A 177 -6.47 9.41 -10.91
C PRO A 177 -6.37 8.94 -9.45
N ARG A 178 -5.32 9.44 -8.77
CA ARG A 178 -5.08 9.14 -7.34
C ARG A 178 -6.05 9.89 -6.44
N THR A 179 -6.45 9.25 -5.34
CA THR A 179 -7.44 9.79 -4.41
C THR A 179 -6.86 10.90 -3.55
N GLY A 180 -7.47 12.09 -3.59
CA GLY A 180 -7.11 13.21 -2.71
C GLY A 180 -5.80 13.92 -3.07
N VAL A 181 -5.15 13.58 -4.19
CA VAL A 181 -3.94 14.26 -4.66
C VAL A 181 -4.32 15.53 -5.41
N ALA A 182 -3.69 16.67 -5.04
CA ALA A 182 -3.97 17.97 -5.62
C ALA A 182 -3.08 18.31 -6.83
N GLY A 183 -3.53 19.29 -7.64
CA GLY A 183 -2.75 19.89 -8.72
C GLY A 183 -2.32 18.90 -9.79
N GLU A 184 -1.15 19.15 -10.39
CA GLU A 184 -0.61 18.35 -11.50
C GLU A 184 -0.40 16.88 -11.12
N GLY A 185 0.00 16.59 -9.89
CA GLY A 185 0.11 15.19 -9.42
C GLY A 185 -1.22 14.44 -9.40
N GLY A 186 -2.35 15.15 -9.29
CA GLY A 186 -3.69 14.55 -9.22
C GLY A 186 -4.22 14.05 -10.55
N VAL A 187 -3.67 14.51 -11.71
CA VAL A 187 -4.17 14.13 -13.04
C VAL A 187 -3.55 12.82 -13.54
N HIS A 188 -2.45 12.39 -12.96
CA HIS A 188 -1.79 11.16 -13.38
C HIS A 188 -2.66 9.93 -13.06
N PRO A 189 -2.83 8.97 -14.00
CA PRO A 189 -3.62 7.78 -13.80
C PRO A 189 -2.82 6.71 -13.03
N TRP A 190 -2.23 7.07 -11.91
CA TRP A 190 -1.30 6.23 -11.14
C TRP A 190 -1.93 5.56 -9.91
N ARG A 191 -3.25 5.50 -9.87
CA ARG A 191 -4.00 4.61 -9.00
C ARG A 191 -4.42 3.39 -9.78
N TYR A 192 -4.15 2.20 -9.24
CA TYR A 192 -4.46 0.92 -9.87
C TYR A 192 -5.36 0.10 -8.95
N TRP A 193 -6.30 -0.64 -9.55
CA TRP A 193 -7.21 -1.49 -8.78
C TRP A 193 -7.71 -2.67 -9.59
N VAL A 194 -8.19 -3.71 -8.87
CA VAL A 194 -8.84 -4.88 -9.47
C VAL A 194 -10.27 -4.51 -9.88
N ALA A 195 -10.64 -4.82 -11.11
CA ALA A 195 -11.99 -4.57 -11.64
C ALA A 195 -13.06 -5.21 -10.76
N ASP A 196 -14.14 -4.48 -10.51
CA ASP A 196 -15.34 -4.93 -9.80
C ASP A 196 -15.10 -5.54 -8.40
N ASP A 197 -13.90 -5.41 -7.85
CA ASP A 197 -13.59 -5.93 -6.53
C ASP A 197 -14.26 -5.08 -5.44
N PRO A 198 -15.09 -5.70 -4.57
CA PRO A 198 -15.88 -4.99 -3.58
C PRO A 198 -15.05 -4.33 -2.46
N THR A 199 -13.76 -4.68 -2.33
CA THR A 199 -12.85 -4.10 -1.34
C THR A 199 -12.17 -2.83 -1.84
N VAL A 200 -12.24 -2.52 -3.14
CA VAL A 200 -11.68 -1.29 -3.73
C VAL A 200 -12.37 -0.06 -3.13
N SER A 201 -11.57 0.92 -2.71
CA SER A 201 -12.09 2.14 -2.08
C SER A 201 -12.72 3.08 -3.12
N PRO A 202 -13.77 3.85 -2.75
CA PRO A 202 -14.36 4.81 -3.68
C PRO A 202 -13.35 5.92 -3.99
N TYR A 203 -13.30 6.32 -5.27
CA TYR A 203 -12.52 7.49 -5.69
C TYR A 203 -13.05 8.76 -5.02
N ARG A 204 -12.12 9.59 -4.54
CA ARG A 204 -12.42 10.92 -4.01
C ARG A 204 -11.43 11.92 -4.58
N ALA A 205 -11.93 12.87 -5.36
CA ALA A 205 -11.12 13.99 -5.85
C ALA A 205 -10.62 14.85 -4.67
N HIS A 206 -9.49 15.52 -4.88
CA HIS A 206 -9.01 16.52 -3.92
C HIS A 206 -10.01 17.69 -3.83
N VAL A 207 -10.38 18.04 -2.60
CA VAL A 207 -11.19 19.24 -2.32
C VAL A 207 -10.29 20.26 -1.62
N PRO A 208 -10.01 21.44 -2.20
CA PRO A 208 -9.25 22.48 -1.56
C PRO A 208 -9.89 22.91 -0.24
N ARG A 209 -9.08 23.01 0.83
CA ARG A 209 -9.59 23.61 2.08
C ARG A 209 -9.97 25.07 1.81
N ARG A 210 -11.22 25.44 2.07
CA ARG A 210 -11.60 26.86 2.14
C ARG A 210 -10.70 27.52 3.21
N ARG A 211 -9.90 28.53 2.81
CA ARG A 211 -9.29 29.42 3.79
C ARG A 211 -10.43 30.13 4.50
N SER A 212 -10.56 29.92 5.82
CA SER A 212 -11.34 30.82 6.67
C SER A 212 -10.61 32.15 6.67
N SER A 213 -11.23 33.14 6.06
CA SER A 213 -10.86 34.57 6.16
C SER A 213 -10.97 35.04 7.59
#